data_3a2c41b31a3446a8b186fe378e9812bc
#
_entry.id   3a2c41b31a3446a8b186fe378e9812bc
#
_cell.length_a   1.000
_cell.length_b   1.000
_cell.length_c   1.000
_cell.angle_alpha   90.00
_cell.angle_beta   90.00
_cell.angle_gamma   90.00
#
_symmetry.space_group_name_H-M   'P 1'
#
loop_
_entity.id
_entity.type
_entity.pdbx_description
1 polymer ?
#
loop_
_entity_poly.entity_id
_entity_poly.type
_entity_poly.pdbx_seq_one_letter_code
_entity_poly.pdbx_strand_id
1 'polypeptide(L)' 'MSNSGRVIDLQGPQGNAFALMAHADDFLRQMGRRDEWDAMRTEMMSGDYNNLLRVFQTKFGDLVEFANAPEGYKL' A
#
# COMPACT_ATOMS: atom_id res chain seq x y z
N MET A 1 -20.87 9.72 2.86
CA MET A 1 -20.13 9.60 3.14
C MET A 1 -19.27 9.05 2.73
N SER A 2 -18.85 8.81 2.63
CA SER A 2 -18.16 8.28 2.34
C SER A 2 -17.10 8.21 2.45
N ASN A 3 -16.52 7.94 2.86
CA ASN A 3 -15.39 7.87 2.98
C ASN A 3 -14.85 6.82 2.53
N SER A 4 -14.70 6.73 2.00
CA SER A 4 -14.14 5.79 1.22
C SER A 4 -12.79 5.36 1.55
N GLY A 5 -12.07 6.08 2.31
CA GLY A 5 -10.69 5.76 2.57
C GLY A 5 -10.55 4.76 3.69
N ARG A 6 -9.47 4.00 3.62
CA ARG A 6 -9.04 3.13 4.70
C ARG A 6 -7.75 3.69 5.24
N VAL A 7 -7.65 3.77 6.56
CA VAL A 7 -6.43 4.27 7.19
C VAL A 7 -5.58 3.08 7.63
N ILE A 8 -4.32 3.09 7.25
CA ILE A 8 -3.36 2.07 7.64
C ILE A 8 -2.32 2.73 8.54
N ASP A 9 -2.23 2.27 9.77
CA ASP A 9 -1.24 2.77 10.72
C ASP A 9 0.08 2.07 10.47
N LEU A 10 1.04 2.83 9.96
CA LEU A 10 2.33 2.25 9.57
C LEU A 10 3.19 1.86 10.77
N GLN A 11 2.80 2.28 11.98
CA GLN A 11 3.47 1.86 13.20
C GLN A 11 2.80 0.65 13.84
N GLY A 12 1.64 0.26 13.33
CA GLY A 12 0.90 -0.86 13.86
C GLY A 12 1.15 -2.16 13.09
N PRO A 13 0.45 -3.24 13.48
CA PRO A 13 0.68 -4.53 12.84
C PRO A 13 0.28 -4.56 11.36
N GLN A 14 -0.57 -3.63 10.92
CA GLN A 14 -0.96 -3.57 9.52
C GLN A 14 0.03 -2.82 8.65
N GLY A 15 1.07 -2.25 9.25
CA GLY A 15 2.01 -1.41 8.52
C GLY A 15 3.27 -2.10 8.06
N ASN A 16 3.45 -3.38 8.33
CA ASN A 16 4.66 -4.05 7.88
C ASN A 16 4.55 -4.41 6.38
N ALA A 17 5.68 -4.74 5.78
CA ALA A 17 5.74 -4.99 4.34
C ALA A 17 4.81 -6.11 3.91
N PHE A 18 4.74 -7.18 4.68
CA PHE A 18 3.90 -8.31 4.32
C PHE A 18 2.42 -7.95 4.37
N ALA A 19 2.02 -7.19 5.40
CA ALA A 19 0.64 -6.76 5.52
C ALA A 19 0.27 -5.84 4.38
N LEU A 20 1.15 -4.91 4.01
CA LEU A 20 0.88 -3.99 2.92
C LEU A 20 0.78 -4.72 1.58
N MET A 21 1.62 -5.72 1.37
CA MET A 21 1.53 -6.51 0.16
C MET A 21 0.23 -7.30 0.09
N ALA A 22 -0.24 -7.82 1.23
CA ALA A 22 -1.51 -8.50 1.28
C ALA A 22 -2.67 -7.55 0.98
N HIS A 23 -2.61 -6.33 1.51
CA HIS A 23 -3.62 -5.33 1.19
C HIS A 23 -3.63 -4.99 -0.29
N ALA A 24 -2.46 -4.86 -0.89
CA ALA A 24 -2.37 -4.53 -2.32
C ALA A 24 -2.98 -5.63 -3.17
N ASP A 25 -2.67 -6.88 -2.86
CA ASP A 25 -3.24 -8.01 -3.57
C ASP A 25 -4.77 -8.01 -3.45
N ASP A 26 -5.26 -7.78 -2.23
CA ASP A 26 -6.69 -7.77 -1.98
C ASP A 26 -7.39 -6.65 -2.75
N PHE A 27 -6.79 -5.44 -2.75
CA PHE A 27 -7.36 -4.32 -3.50
C PHE A 27 -7.43 -4.62 -4.99
N LEU A 28 -6.35 -5.16 -5.56
CA LEU A 28 -6.35 -5.48 -6.98
C LEU A 28 -7.38 -6.54 -7.31
N ARG A 29 -7.57 -7.50 -6.43
CA ARG A 29 -8.56 -8.54 -6.61
C ARG A 29 -9.96 -7.94 -6.62
N GLN A 30 -10.24 -7.03 -5.68
CA GLN A 30 -11.54 -6.38 -5.61
C GLN A 30 -11.81 -5.49 -6.81
N MET A 31 -10.75 -4.92 -7.39
CA MET A 31 -10.87 -4.05 -8.54
C MET A 31 -10.94 -4.83 -9.86
N GLY A 32 -10.81 -6.16 -9.81
CA GLY A 32 -10.77 -6.96 -11.00
C GLY A 32 -9.47 -6.85 -11.76
N ARG A 33 -8.40 -6.50 -11.07
CA ARG A 33 -7.10 -6.26 -11.69
C ARG A 33 -6.01 -7.13 -11.09
N ARG A 34 -6.36 -8.30 -10.69
CA ARG A 34 -5.40 -9.19 -10.04
C ARG A 34 -4.22 -9.53 -10.96
N ASP A 35 -4.42 -9.45 -12.26
CA ASP A 35 -3.37 -9.68 -13.23
C ASP A 35 -2.24 -8.64 -13.12
N GLU A 36 -2.48 -7.51 -12.47
CA GLU A 36 -1.44 -6.50 -12.27
C GLU A 36 -0.58 -6.77 -11.04
N TRP A 37 -0.93 -7.78 -10.25
CA TRP A 37 -0.26 -8.01 -8.98
C TRP A 37 1.21 -8.37 -9.14
N ASP A 38 1.54 -9.22 -10.10
CA ASP A 38 2.93 -9.64 -10.26
C ASP A 38 3.86 -8.45 -10.53
N ALA A 39 3.43 -7.55 -11.41
CA ALA A 39 4.23 -6.38 -11.73
C ALA A 39 4.35 -5.45 -10.52
N MET A 40 3.24 -5.23 -9.82
CA MET A 40 3.24 -4.36 -8.66
C MET A 40 4.10 -4.93 -7.55
N ARG A 41 3.98 -6.22 -7.30
CA ARG A 41 4.77 -6.89 -6.28
C ARG A 41 6.26 -6.74 -6.56
N THR A 42 6.65 -6.92 -7.81
CA THR A 42 8.03 -6.76 -8.21
C THR A 42 8.51 -5.35 -7.92
N GLU A 43 7.70 -4.36 -8.26
CA GLU A 43 8.05 -2.97 -8.00
C GLU A 43 8.16 -2.68 -6.50
N MET A 44 7.23 -3.20 -5.72
CA MET A 44 7.25 -2.97 -4.28
C MET A 44 8.49 -3.57 -3.63
N MET A 45 8.97 -4.67 -4.17
CA MET A 45 10.12 -5.36 -3.62
C MET A 45 11.45 -4.93 -4.24
N SER A 46 11.41 -3.98 -5.16
CA SER A 46 12.62 -3.55 -5.87
C SER A 46 13.49 -2.58 -5.08
N GLY A 47 13.03 -2.15 -3.92
CA GLY A 47 13.76 -1.20 -3.10
C GLY A 47 13.48 -1.43 -1.64
N ASP A 48 13.60 -0.37 -0.85
CA ASP A 48 13.40 -0.46 0.59
C ASP A 48 11.92 -0.26 0.94
N TYR A 49 11.65 -0.17 2.25
CA TYR A 49 10.30 0.00 2.75
C TYR A 49 9.67 1.31 2.23
N ASN A 50 10.46 2.38 2.15
CA ASN A 50 9.94 3.64 1.63
C ASN A 50 9.52 3.52 0.17
N ASN A 51 10.26 2.75 -0.60
CA ASN A 51 9.88 2.48 -1.98
C ASN A 51 8.57 1.70 -2.05
N LEU A 52 8.42 0.72 -1.18
CA LEU A 52 7.18 -0.06 -1.10
C LEU A 52 5.99 0.85 -0.81
N LEU A 53 6.14 1.75 0.14
CA LEU A 53 5.08 2.69 0.49
C LEU A 53 4.73 3.60 -0.69
N ARG A 54 5.75 4.05 -1.40
CA ARG A 54 5.54 4.94 -2.54
C ARG A 54 4.77 4.24 -3.65
N VAL A 55 5.14 3.00 -3.96
CA VAL A 55 4.44 2.24 -4.99
C VAL A 55 2.99 2.02 -4.59
N PHE A 56 2.78 1.63 -3.33
CA PHE A 56 1.44 1.41 -2.80
C PHE A 56 0.60 2.69 -2.90
N GLN A 57 1.16 3.80 -2.45
CA GLN A 57 0.44 5.07 -2.43
C GLN A 57 0.15 5.58 -3.84
N THR A 58 1.06 5.37 -4.76
CA THR A 58 0.85 5.76 -6.15
C THR A 58 -0.34 5.01 -6.74
N LYS A 59 -0.47 3.75 -6.39
CA LYS A 59 -1.53 2.91 -6.95
C LYS A 59 -2.86 3.10 -6.22
N PHE A 60 -2.82 3.21 -4.90
CA PHE A 60 -4.03 3.20 -4.08
C PHE A 60 -4.20 4.46 -3.24
N GLY A 61 -3.53 5.55 -3.61
CA GLY A 61 -3.57 6.76 -2.81
C GLY A 61 -4.96 7.33 -2.61
N ASP A 62 -5.88 7.06 -3.54
CA ASP A 62 -7.25 7.51 -3.42
C ASP A 62 -8.08 6.64 -2.50
N LEU A 63 -7.59 5.44 -2.18
CA LEU A 63 -8.34 4.47 -1.40
C LEU A 63 -7.79 4.29 0.00
N VAL A 64 -6.55 4.65 0.22
CA VAL A 64 -5.84 4.37 1.47
C VAL A 64 -5.11 5.60 1.93
N GLU A 65 -5.18 5.86 3.22
CA GLU A 65 -4.42 6.92 3.86
C GLU A 65 -3.46 6.29 4.86
N PHE A 66 -2.19 6.70 4.83
CA PHE A 66 -1.22 6.21 5.79
C PHE A 66 -1.21 7.12 7.02
N ALA A 67 -1.12 6.51 8.19
CA ALA A 67 -0.92 7.23 9.43
C ALA A 67 0.44 6.83 10.00
N ASN A 68 1.08 7.76 10.70
CA ASN A 68 2.35 7.51 11.41
C ASN A 68 3.43 7.01 10.45
N ALA A 69 3.60 7.70 9.34
CA ALA A 69 4.61 7.33 8.37
C ALA A 69 6.00 7.36 8.99
N PRO A 70 6.91 6.49 8.52
CA PRO A 70 8.26 6.47 9.06
C PRO A 70 8.99 7.76 8.72
N GLU A 71 10.00 8.06 9.52
CA GLU A 71 10.84 9.21 9.30
C GLU A 71 11.50 9.10 7.93
N GLY A 72 11.51 10.18 7.19
CA GLY A 72 12.08 10.16 5.86
C GLY A 72 11.11 9.87 4.75
N TYR A 73 9.90 9.41 5.06
CA TYR A 73 8.88 9.19 4.05
C TYR A 73 7.93 10.37 4.05
N LYS A 74 7.69 10.94 2.89
CA LYS A 74 6.80 12.08 2.77
C LYS A 74 5.45 11.64 2.23
N LEU A 75 4.43 11.98 2.96
CA LEU A 75 3.06 11.72 2.54
C LEU A 75 2.54 12.87 1.61
#